data_ddfc8dd45ee9ae9ad5da7aae15702098
#
_entry.id   ddfc8dd45ee9ae9ad5da7aae15702098
#
_cell.length_a   1.000
_cell.length_b   1.000
_cell.length_c   1.000
_cell.angle_alpha   90.00
_cell.angle_beta   90.00
_cell.angle_gamma   90.00
#
_symmetry.space_group_name_H-M   'P 1'
#
loop_
_entity.id
_entity.type
_entity.pdbx_description
1 polymer ?
#
loop_
_entity_poly.entity_id
_entity_poly.type
_entity_poly.pdbx_seq_one_letter_code
_entity_poly.pdbx_strand_id
1 'polypeptide(L)'
;MSKSCLWSLFLFVVLTSPVCAQTDLLAPGVKEAYSTADFSRVVDKSRELVEKYSKENVLVVIDIDNTLLAMNQDLGSDQWYNWQSGLLENDPSSPDLVAADLEGLLGVQGTLFSLSKMHPPEPKLPEQVAEIQQLGLTTVVLTSRGYGFRDATERELKRNGYDLASTAPSIKEVRGIFMPFDPVRPAAHGLSAEIVNAIKGRLRPVTYSGGIYMTAGQHKGYMLRTLLARTEPKRSFKAIIFVDDHKKHTTRMREAFKDSPIQLATFHYTREAGNVSNFNDSKKRHVVEDWRRLESFVESVLVK
;
A
#
# COMPACT_ATOMS: atom_id res chain seq x y z
N MET A 1 27.68 88.53 20.68
CA MET A 1 28.43 87.37 20.34
C MET A 1 27.58 86.10 20.65
N SER A 2 26.90 85.62 19.63
CA SER A 2 26.04 84.41 19.78
C SER A 2 26.56 83.35 18.82
N LYS A 3 26.95 82.19 19.37
CA LYS A 3 27.40 81.05 18.60
C LYS A 3 26.23 80.07 18.41
N SER A 4 25.71 80.02 17.19
CA SER A 4 24.74 79.02 16.74
C SER A 4 25.46 77.66 16.50
N CYS A 5 24.95 76.62 17.15
CA CYS A 5 25.41 75.26 17.00
C CYS A 5 24.42 74.56 16.05
N LEU A 6 24.87 74.20 14.83
CA LEU A 6 24.11 73.34 13.90
C LEU A 6 24.30 71.85 14.31
N TRP A 7 23.17 71.19 14.60
CA TRP A 7 23.15 69.76 14.74
C TRP A 7 22.70 69.13 13.39
N SER A 8 23.64 68.41 12.75
CA SER A 8 23.30 67.59 11.57
C SER A 8 22.73 66.28 12.00
N LEU A 9 21.47 66.05 11.65
CA LEU A 9 20.79 64.77 11.86
C LEU A 9 21.18 63.80 10.73
N PHE A 10 21.97 62.79 11.01
CA PHE A 10 22.25 61.68 10.10
C PHE A 10 21.08 60.67 10.18
N LEU A 11 20.26 60.61 9.13
CA LEU A 11 19.22 59.60 8.96
C LEU A 11 19.86 58.29 8.44
N PHE A 12 19.99 57.29 9.29
CA PHE A 12 20.39 55.93 8.88
C PHE A 12 19.17 55.24 8.26
N VAL A 13 19.14 55.13 6.95
CA VAL A 13 18.16 54.25 6.24
C VAL A 13 18.72 52.85 6.28
N VAL A 14 18.16 52.01 7.16
CA VAL A 14 18.40 50.58 7.15
C VAL A 14 17.58 49.97 6.01
N LEU A 15 18.26 49.69 4.89
CA LEU A 15 17.70 48.89 3.81
C LEU A 15 17.63 47.42 4.28
N THR A 16 16.45 46.99 4.80
CA THR A 16 16.16 45.58 4.99
C THR A 16 15.84 44.96 3.62
N SER A 17 16.82 44.30 3.03
CA SER A 17 16.57 43.46 1.87
C SER A 17 15.63 42.30 2.31
N PRO A 18 14.53 42.00 1.57
CA PRO A 18 13.76 40.82 1.85
C PRO A 18 14.63 39.60 1.57
N VAL A 19 14.94 38.81 2.61
CA VAL A 19 15.48 37.48 2.46
C VAL A 19 14.38 36.66 1.78
N CYS A 20 14.47 36.56 0.46
CA CYS A 20 13.69 35.62 -0.31
C CYS A 20 14.14 34.23 0.16
N ALA A 21 13.32 33.55 0.98
CA ALA A 21 13.52 32.16 1.31
C ALA A 21 13.43 31.36 0.02
N GLN A 22 14.57 31.13 -0.61
CA GLN A 22 14.73 30.13 -1.65
C GLN A 22 14.34 28.78 -1.00
N THR A 23 13.13 28.31 -1.27
CA THR A 23 12.79 26.90 -1.05
C THR A 23 13.68 26.11 -2.01
N ASP A 24 14.81 25.63 -1.50
CA ASP A 24 15.61 24.63 -2.18
C ASP A 24 14.70 23.44 -2.47
N LEU A 25 14.18 23.36 -3.69
CA LEU A 25 13.52 22.19 -4.22
C LEU A 25 14.58 21.09 -4.27
N LEU A 26 14.58 20.23 -3.25
CA LEU A 26 15.45 19.07 -3.21
C LEU A 26 15.28 18.28 -4.51
N ALA A 27 16.40 17.93 -5.15
CA ALA A 27 16.39 17.13 -6.36
C ALA A 27 15.60 15.81 -6.14
N PRO A 28 14.88 15.32 -7.15
CA PRO A 28 14.19 14.04 -7.04
C PRO A 28 15.15 12.92 -6.65
N GLY A 29 14.77 12.13 -5.65
CA GLY A 29 15.55 10.97 -5.23
C GLY A 29 15.57 9.87 -6.29
N VAL A 30 16.55 8.98 -6.24
CA VAL A 30 16.68 7.83 -7.17
C VAL A 30 15.46 6.93 -7.07
N LYS A 31 14.97 6.44 -8.23
CA LYS A 31 13.85 5.50 -8.35
C LYS A 31 14.34 4.20 -8.97
N GLU A 32 14.51 3.17 -8.15
CA GLU A 32 15.04 1.87 -8.56
C GLU A 32 13.90 0.88 -8.79
N ALA A 33 14.09 -0.02 -9.75
CA ALA A 33 13.12 -1.06 -10.08
C ALA A 33 13.83 -2.41 -10.15
N TYR A 34 13.39 -3.34 -9.33
CA TYR A 34 13.88 -4.70 -9.25
C TYR A 34 12.77 -5.70 -9.57
N SER A 35 13.16 -6.89 -10.02
CA SER A 35 12.29 -8.06 -10.13
C SER A 35 13.01 -9.25 -9.48
N THR A 36 12.30 -9.96 -8.60
CA THR A 36 12.90 -11.09 -7.87
C THR A 36 11.82 -12.08 -7.41
N ALA A 37 12.17 -13.35 -7.37
CA ALA A 37 11.39 -14.41 -6.72
C ALA A 37 11.95 -14.76 -5.32
N ASP A 38 12.96 -14.03 -4.84
CA ASP A 38 13.66 -14.26 -3.58
C ASP A 38 13.57 -13.02 -2.71
N PHE A 39 12.89 -13.14 -1.57
CA PHE A 39 12.67 -12.04 -0.64
C PHE A 39 13.95 -11.62 0.11
N SER A 40 14.99 -12.45 0.14
CA SER A 40 16.29 -12.09 0.73
C SER A 40 16.85 -10.81 0.11
N ARG A 41 16.58 -10.56 -1.20
CA ARG A 41 16.99 -9.34 -1.90
C ARG A 41 16.37 -8.08 -1.30
N VAL A 42 15.17 -8.18 -0.73
CA VAL A 42 14.52 -7.08 0.00
C VAL A 42 15.21 -6.84 1.33
N VAL A 43 15.59 -7.90 2.03
CA VAL A 43 16.37 -7.83 3.29
C VAL A 43 17.72 -7.16 3.04
N ASP A 44 18.44 -7.58 2.00
CA ASP A 44 19.75 -7.00 1.65
C ASP A 44 19.63 -5.51 1.31
N LYS A 45 18.61 -5.12 0.53
CA LYS A 45 18.36 -3.71 0.23
C LYS A 45 17.97 -2.91 1.47
N SER A 46 17.27 -3.54 2.42
CA SER A 46 16.94 -2.93 3.71
C SER A 46 18.20 -2.60 4.51
N ARG A 47 19.14 -3.53 4.59
CA ARG A 47 20.46 -3.30 5.24
C ARG A 47 21.25 -2.17 4.57
N GLU A 48 21.36 -2.20 3.22
CA GLU A 48 22.03 -1.12 2.45
C GLU A 48 21.44 0.26 2.75
N LEU A 49 20.10 0.38 2.78
CA LEU A 49 19.46 1.67 3.01
C LEU A 49 19.55 2.12 4.48
N VAL A 50 19.60 1.20 5.44
CA VAL A 50 19.89 1.52 6.85
C VAL A 50 21.29 2.09 7.01
N GLU A 51 22.30 1.51 6.39
CA GLU A 51 23.68 2.01 6.40
C GLU A 51 23.77 3.42 5.81
N LYS A 52 23.00 3.67 4.73
CA LYS A 52 23.03 4.95 4.03
C LYS A 52 22.23 6.06 4.73
N TYR A 53 21.08 5.75 5.33
CA TYR A 53 20.12 6.77 5.78
C TYR A 53 19.76 6.71 7.26
N SER A 54 20.26 5.73 8.01
CA SER A 54 19.82 5.34 9.35
C SER A 54 18.39 4.75 9.37
N LYS A 55 18.12 3.87 10.34
CA LYS A 55 16.89 3.07 10.43
C LYS A 55 15.61 3.92 10.54
N GLU A 56 15.68 5.08 11.20
CA GLU A 56 14.53 5.97 11.41
C GLU A 56 14.03 6.62 10.12
N ASN A 57 14.90 6.67 9.10
CA ASN A 57 14.64 7.33 7.82
C ASN A 57 14.27 6.36 6.70
N VAL A 58 14.14 5.06 6.99
CA VAL A 58 13.79 4.03 6.01
C VAL A 58 12.43 3.42 6.35
N LEU A 59 11.57 3.31 5.34
CA LEU A 59 10.27 2.67 5.42
C LEU A 59 10.24 1.45 4.50
N VAL A 60 9.74 0.33 5.00
CA VAL A 60 9.45 -0.86 4.18
C VAL A 60 7.93 -1.02 4.06
N VAL A 61 7.44 -1.14 2.83
CA VAL A 61 6.03 -1.27 2.49
C VAL A 61 5.84 -2.55 1.69
N ILE A 62 4.97 -3.44 2.17
CA ILE A 62 4.81 -4.78 1.60
C ILE A 62 3.34 -5.03 1.30
N ASP A 63 3.04 -5.60 0.13
CA ASP A 63 1.70 -6.07 -0.21
C ASP A 63 1.37 -7.40 0.48
N ILE A 64 0.12 -7.85 0.37
CA ILE A 64 -0.35 -9.13 0.96
C ILE A 64 -0.45 -10.22 -0.10
N ASP A 65 -1.38 -10.06 -1.05
CA ASP A 65 -1.76 -11.13 -1.98
C ASP A 65 -0.57 -11.51 -2.87
N ASN A 66 -0.26 -12.82 -2.91
CA ASN A 66 0.92 -13.37 -3.59
C ASN A 66 2.28 -12.75 -3.18
N THR A 67 2.30 -11.91 -2.13
CA THR A 67 3.49 -11.25 -1.61
C THR A 67 3.83 -11.72 -0.20
N LEU A 68 2.99 -11.43 0.81
CA LEU A 68 3.14 -11.99 2.17
C LEU A 68 2.37 -13.30 2.33
N LEU A 69 1.22 -13.42 1.68
CA LEU A 69 0.33 -14.57 1.76
C LEU A 69 -0.18 -14.95 0.37
N ALA A 70 -0.26 -16.25 0.11
CA ALA A 70 -0.95 -16.84 -1.03
C ALA A 70 -2.03 -17.83 -0.55
N MET A 71 -3.14 -17.94 -1.29
CA MET A 71 -4.19 -18.90 -0.99
C MET A 71 -3.71 -20.33 -1.22
N ASN A 72 -4.14 -21.29 -0.37
CA ASN A 72 -3.80 -22.70 -0.55
C ASN A 72 -4.52 -23.35 -1.74
N GLN A 73 -5.63 -22.78 -2.16
CA GLN A 73 -6.45 -23.23 -3.29
C GLN A 73 -6.63 -22.12 -4.31
N ASP A 74 -6.98 -22.50 -5.54
CA ASP A 74 -7.23 -21.53 -6.61
C ASP A 74 -8.54 -20.73 -6.40
N LEU A 75 -9.61 -21.34 -5.87
CA LEU A 75 -10.88 -20.67 -5.57
C LEU A 75 -10.68 -19.56 -4.51
N GLY A 76 -10.97 -18.34 -4.86
CA GLY A 76 -10.77 -17.16 -4.00
C GLY A 76 -9.37 -16.57 -4.03
N SER A 77 -8.43 -17.14 -4.80
CA SER A 77 -7.09 -16.59 -4.99
C SER A 77 -7.11 -15.26 -5.77
N ASP A 78 -5.99 -14.54 -5.78
CA ASP A 78 -5.87 -13.28 -6.53
C ASP A 78 -6.09 -13.49 -8.04
N GLN A 79 -5.51 -14.56 -8.63
CA GLN A 79 -5.73 -14.90 -10.03
C GLN A 79 -7.19 -15.27 -10.33
N TRP A 80 -7.90 -15.93 -9.43
CA TRP A 80 -9.33 -16.21 -9.55
C TRP A 80 -10.15 -14.92 -9.49
N TYR A 81 -9.85 -14.02 -8.55
CA TYR A 81 -10.52 -12.73 -8.43
C TYR A 81 -10.32 -11.88 -9.69
N ASN A 82 -9.11 -11.81 -10.20
CA ASN A 82 -8.79 -11.09 -11.44
C ASN A 82 -9.56 -11.67 -12.65
N TRP A 83 -9.70 -13.00 -12.73
CA TRP A 83 -10.49 -13.66 -13.75
C TRP A 83 -11.97 -13.31 -13.62
N GLN A 84 -12.56 -13.43 -12.43
CA GLN A 84 -13.98 -13.10 -12.17
C GLN A 84 -14.27 -11.61 -12.45
N SER A 85 -13.39 -10.71 -12.02
CA SER A 85 -13.50 -9.28 -12.33
C SER A 85 -13.44 -9.02 -13.83
N GLY A 86 -12.58 -9.75 -14.57
CA GLY A 86 -12.50 -9.69 -16.02
C GLY A 86 -13.76 -10.20 -16.72
N LEU A 87 -14.42 -11.24 -16.19
CA LEU A 87 -15.71 -11.71 -16.69
C LEU A 87 -16.81 -10.66 -16.46
N LEU A 88 -16.90 -10.06 -15.27
CA LEU A 88 -17.86 -8.99 -14.99
C LEU A 88 -17.72 -7.81 -15.94
N GLU A 89 -16.50 -7.48 -16.35
CA GLU A 89 -16.23 -6.35 -17.24
C GLU A 89 -16.49 -6.69 -18.72
N ASN A 90 -16.10 -7.89 -19.18
CA ASN A 90 -16.03 -8.22 -20.61
C ASN A 90 -17.07 -9.25 -21.07
N ASP A 91 -17.64 -10.07 -20.16
CA ASP A 91 -18.65 -11.09 -20.44
C ASP A 91 -19.63 -11.24 -19.25
N PRO A 92 -20.45 -10.20 -18.96
CA PRO A 92 -21.34 -10.19 -17.80
C PRO A 92 -22.48 -11.25 -17.89
N SER A 93 -22.60 -11.95 -19.02
CA SER A 93 -23.52 -13.07 -19.20
C SER A 93 -22.88 -14.45 -19.00
N SER A 94 -21.60 -14.51 -18.68
CA SER A 94 -20.87 -15.76 -18.51
C SER A 94 -21.51 -16.65 -17.45
N PRO A 95 -21.75 -17.95 -17.74
CA PRO A 95 -22.26 -18.92 -16.76
C PRO A 95 -21.26 -19.26 -15.66
N ASP A 96 -20.00 -18.78 -15.78
CA ASP A 96 -18.93 -19.00 -14.84
C ASP A 96 -18.80 -17.87 -13.80
N LEU A 97 -19.63 -16.82 -13.91
CA LEU A 97 -19.71 -15.77 -12.90
C LEU A 97 -20.29 -16.30 -11.59
N VAL A 98 -19.64 -15.92 -10.48
CA VAL A 98 -20.13 -16.25 -9.13
C VAL A 98 -21.03 -15.16 -8.54
N ALA A 99 -21.11 -14.00 -9.19
CA ALA A 99 -21.91 -12.86 -8.75
C ALA A 99 -22.30 -11.97 -9.95
N ALA A 100 -23.42 -11.26 -9.84
CA ALA A 100 -23.93 -10.41 -10.91
C ALA A 100 -23.22 -9.05 -11.02
N ASP A 101 -22.52 -8.64 -9.98
CA ASP A 101 -21.84 -7.35 -9.91
C ASP A 101 -20.60 -7.40 -9.01
N LEU A 102 -19.86 -6.28 -8.94
CA LEU A 102 -18.64 -6.18 -8.15
C LEU A 102 -18.90 -6.31 -6.65
N GLU A 103 -20.04 -5.82 -6.14
CA GLU A 103 -20.37 -5.88 -4.71
C GLU A 103 -20.60 -7.34 -4.29
N GLY A 104 -21.36 -8.07 -5.07
CA GLY A 104 -21.55 -9.51 -4.89
C GLY A 104 -20.25 -10.29 -4.98
N LEU A 105 -19.39 -10.00 -5.97
CA LEU A 105 -18.07 -10.64 -6.10
C LEU A 105 -17.19 -10.38 -4.86
N LEU A 106 -17.19 -9.16 -4.33
CA LEU A 106 -16.47 -8.84 -3.09
C LEU A 106 -17.07 -9.57 -1.87
N GLY A 107 -18.38 -9.77 -1.82
CA GLY A 107 -19.04 -10.58 -0.80
C GLY A 107 -18.60 -12.05 -0.83
N VAL A 108 -18.57 -12.65 -2.02
CA VAL A 108 -18.03 -14.01 -2.24
C VAL A 108 -16.55 -14.08 -1.83
N GLN A 109 -15.75 -13.13 -2.28
CA GLN A 109 -14.32 -13.07 -1.91
C GLN A 109 -14.10 -13.00 -0.40
N GLY A 110 -14.89 -12.18 0.31
CA GLY A 110 -14.84 -12.06 1.77
C GLY A 110 -15.18 -13.36 2.48
N THR A 111 -16.19 -14.07 1.99
CA THR A 111 -16.60 -15.40 2.48
C THR A 111 -15.45 -16.41 2.28
N LEU A 112 -14.87 -16.45 1.09
CA LEU A 112 -13.74 -17.33 0.78
C LEU A 112 -12.52 -17.00 1.65
N PHE A 113 -12.17 -15.74 1.86
CA PHE A 113 -11.10 -15.35 2.79
C PHE A 113 -11.39 -15.79 4.24
N SER A 114 -12.65 -15.73 4.66
CA SER A 114 -13.05 -16.15 6.02
C SER A 114 -12.93 -17.64 6.24
N LEU A 115 -13.21 -18.45 5.22
CA LEU A 115 -13.18 -19.91 5.27
C LEU A 115 -11.80 -20.52 4.96
N SER A 116 -10.97 -19.79 4.23
CA SER A 116 -9.72 -20.34 3.67
C SER A 116 -8.54 -20.19 4.60
N LYS A 117 -7.51 -20.97 4.27
CA LYS A 117 -6.16 -20.87 4.84
C LYS A 117 -5.20 -20.36 3.78
N MET A 118 -4.22 -19.57 4.22
CA MET A 118 -3.16 -19.03 3.38
C MET A 118 -1.79 -19.51 3.87
N HIS A 119 -0.78 -19.37 3.03
CA HIS A 119 0.62 -19.68 3.35
C HIS A 119 1.53 -18.57 2.86
N PRO A 120 2.73 -18.40 3.44
CA PRO A 120 3.75 -17.52 2.87
C PRO A 120 4.26 -18.09 1.53
N PRO A 121 4.45 -17.27 0.48
CA PRO A 121 5.06 -17.73 -0.78
C PRO A 121 6.44 -18.38 -0.62
N GLU A 122 7.22 -17.94 0.35
CA GLU A 122 8.45 -18.57 0.77
C GLU A 122 8.35 -19.02 2.24
N PRO A 123 8.78 -20.26 2.60
CA PRO A 123 8.69 -20.74 3.97
C PRO A 123 9.40 -19.86 5.01
N LYS A 124 10.48 -19.17 4.61
CA LYS A 124 11.26 -18.27 5.47
C LYS A 124 10.79 -16.80 5.44
N LEU A 125 9.73 -16.50 4.73
CA LEU A 125 9.29 -15.10 4.56
C LEU A 125 8.91 -14.42 5.87
N PRO A 126 8.20 -15.06 6.82
CA PRO A 126 7.91 -14.44 8.11
C PRO A 126 9.17 -14.06 8.90
N GLU A 127 10.19 -14.93 8.90
CA GLU A 127 11.48 -14.68 9.55
C GLU A 127 12.24 -13.55 8.85
N GLN A 128 12.20 -13.46 7.53
CA GLN A 128 12.81 -12.37 6.76
C GLN A 128 12.14 -11.02 7.02
N VAL A 129 10.81 -10.99 7.18
CA VAL A 129 10.09 -9.79 7.60
C VAL A 129 10.47 -9.41 9.04
N ALA A 130 10.54 -10.38 9.95
CA ALA A 130 10.98 -10.14 11.32
C ALA A 130 12.42 -9.62 11.36
N GLU A 131 13.32 -10.09 10.50
CA GLU A 131 14.68 -9.59 10.37
C GLU A 131 14.71 -8.10 9.98
N ILE A 132 13.90 -7.70 8.98
CA ILE A 132 13.74 -6.28 8.60
C ILE A 132 13.28 -5.44 9.81
N GLN A 133 12.35 -5.96 10.60
CA GLN A 133 11.86 -5.29 11.81
C GLN A 133 12.93 -5.20 12.91
N GLN A 134 13.77 -6.24 13.07
CA GLN A 134 14.89 -6.25 14.01
C GLN A 134 15.99 -5.24 13.64
N LEU A 135 16.12 -4.86 12.37
CA LEU A 135 16.95 -3.72 11.96
C LEU A 135 16.41 -2.37 12.49
N GLY A 136 15.22 -2.36 13.10
CA GLY A 136 14.57 -1.16 13.62
C GLY A 136 13.83 -0.36 12.56
N LEU A 137 13.53 -0.95 11.39
CA LEU A 137 12.84 -0.28 10.30
C LEU A 137 11.34 -0.17 10.56
N THR A 138 10.77 0.96 10.19
CA THR A 138 9.33 1.11 10.13
C THR A 138 8.77 0.23 9.01
N THR A 139 7.77 -0.61 9.32
CA THR A 139 7.12 -1.48 8.35
C THR A 139 5.62 -1.17 8.24
N VAL A 140 5.10 -1.23 7.01
CA VAL A 140 3.67 -1.06 6.70
C VAL A 140 3.26 -2.11 5.70
N VAL A 141 2.16 -2.77 5.94
CA VAL A 141 1.46 -3.58 4.94
C VAL A 141 0.45 -2.71 4.20
N LEU A 142 0.51 -2.72 2.87
CA LEU A 142 -0.30 -1.88 1.99
C LEU A 142 -1.02 -2.75 0.95
N THR A 143 -2.28 -3.04 1.19
CA THR A 143 -3.06 -3.97 0.36
C THR A 143 -4.22 -3.30 -0.37
N SER A 144 -4.60 -3.87 -1.52
CA SER A 144 -5.82 -3.54 -2.26
C SER A 144 -7.09 -4.10 -1.60
N ARG A 145 -6.99 -4.96 -0.60
CA ARG A 145 -8.14 -5.47 0.14
C ARG A 145 -8.94 -4.32 0.76
N GLY A 146 -10.27 -4.46 0.84
CA GLY A 146 -11.17 -3.54 1.53
C GLY A 146 -11.29 -3.86 3.03
N TYR A 147 -11.84 -2.93 3.78
CA TYR A 147 -12.01 -3.03 5.25
C TYR A 147 -12.84 -4.26 5.67
N GLY A 148 -13.77 -4.73 4.83
CA GLY A 148 -14.58 -5.92 5.09
C GLY A 148 -13.77 -7.22 5.18
N PHE A 149 -12.50 -7.22 4.74
CA PHE A 149 -11.62 -8.39 4.78
C PHE A 149 -10.62 -8.37 5.95
N ARG A 150 -10.76 -7.39 6.89
CA ARG A 150 -9.78 -7.17 7.94
C ARG A 150 -9.59 -8.37 8.84
N ASP A 151 -10.66 -8.92 9.40
CA ASP A 151 -10.58 -10.02 10.36
C ASP A 151 -9.92 -11.27 9.76
N ALA A 152 -10.31 -11.63 8.54
CA ALA A 152 -9.70 -12.74 7.81
C ALA A 152 -8.21 -12.47 7.51
N THR A 153 -7.88 -11.24 7.14
CA THR A 153 -6.50 -10.82 6.83
C THR A 153 -5.61 -10.88 8.07
N GLU A 154 -6.04 -10.26 9.17
CA GLU A 154 -5.27 -10.25 10.43
C GLU A 154 -5.10 -11.66 11.01
N ARG A 155 -6.17 -12.50 10.93
CA ARG A 155 -6.09 -13.90 11.33
C ARG A 155 -5.02 -14.65 10.55
N GLU A 156 -5.01 -14.52 9.22
CA GLU A 156 -4.07 -15.26 8.37
C GLU A 156 -2.63 -14.75 8.52
N LEU A 157 -2.41 -13.45 8.62
CA LEU A 157 -1.08 -12.90 8.91
C LEU A 157 -0.55 -13.39 10.26
N LYS A 158 -1.37 -13.32 11.31
CA LYS A 158 -0.99 -13.81 12.64
C LYS A 158 -0.72 -15.32 12.65
N ARG A 159 -1.56 -16.12 11.97
CA ARG A 159 -1.40 -17.57 11.89
C ARG A 159 -0.10 -17.96 11.19
N ASN A 160 0.36 -17.17 10.24
CA ASN A 160 1.59 -17.39 9.51
C ASN A 160 2.81 -16.69 10.15
N GLY A 161 2.69 -16.20 11.40
CA GLY A 161 3.84 -15.73 12.19
C GLY A 161 4.22 -14.26 11.97
N TYR A 162 3.40 -13.46 11.28
CA TYR A 162 3.70 -12.03 11.11
C TYR A 162 3.24 -11.20 12.32
N ASP A 163 4.14 -10.43 12.91
CA ASP A 163 3.86 -9.34 13.85
C ASP A 163 4.17 -7.99 13.19
N LEU A 164 3.14 -7.35 12.63
CA LEU A 164 3.29 -6.11 11.89
C LEU A 164 3.09 -4.87 12.77
N ALA A 165 2.50 -5.04 13.96
CA ALA A 165 2.18 -3.93 14.84
C ALA A 165 3.41 -3.34 15.53
N SER A 166 4.43 -4.17 15.81
CA SER A 166 5.62 -3.81 16.60
C SER A 166 6.45 -2.67 16.00
N THR A 167 6.46 -2.54 14.66
CA THR A 167 7.23 -1.52 13.94
C THR A 167 6.36 -0.56 13.12
N ALA A 168 5.05 -0.68 13.25
CA ALA A 168 4.10 0.15 12.53
C ALA A 168 4.13 1.60 12.98
N PRO A 169 4.04 2.59 12.08
CA PRO A 169 3.90 3.98 12.46
C PRO A 169 2.50 4.24 13.05
N SER A 170 2.43 5.05 14.09
CA SER A 170 1.15 5.59 14.56
C SER A 170 0.63 6.64 13.59
N ILE A 171 -0.69 6.77 13.47
CA ILE A 171 -1.34 7.82 12.68
C ILE A 171 -2.28 8.66 13.54
N LYS A 172 -2.40 9.94 13.18
CA LYS A 172 -3.20 10.93 13.91
C LYS A 172 -4.69 10.72 13.71
N GLU A 173 -5.44 10.74 14.83
CA GLU A 173 -6.90 10.96 14.91
C GLU A 173 -7.82 10.04 14.07
N VAL A 174 -7.32 8.88 13.64
CA VAL A 174 -8.15 8.00 12.79
C VAL A 174 -8.30 6.64 13.44
N ARG A 175 -9.53 6.29 13.75
CA ARG A 175 -9.91 4.96 14.22
C ARG A 175 -10.97 4.36 13.30
N GLY A 176 -10.92 3.05 13.09
CA GLY A 176 -11.90 2.34 12.29
C GLY A 176 -11.78 2.63 10.78
N ILE A 177 -12.92 2.92 10.16
CA ILE A 177 -13.05 3.18 8.73
C ILE A 177 -13.08 4.70 8.49
N PHE A 178 -12.29 5.19 7.54
CA PHE A 178 -12.16 6.60 7.25
C PHE A 178 -11.87 6.89 5.76
N MET A 179 -12.11 8.13 5.34
CA MET A 179 -11.72 8.58 4.01
C MET A 179 -10.22 8.87 3.96
N PRO A 180 -9.48 8.38 2.95
CA PRO A 180 -8.01 8.49 2.92
C PRO A 180 -7.51 9.93 2.86
N PHE A 181 -8.29 10.85 2.29
CA PHE A 181 -7.97 12.27 2.23
C PHE A 181 -9.25 13.13 2.12
N ASP A 182 -9.10 14.43 2.42
CA ASP A 182 -10.11 15.46 2.18
C ASP A 182 -9.87 16.04 0.78
N PRO A 183 -10.79 15.86 -0.20
CA PRO A 183 -10.61 16.39 -1.55
C PRO A 183 -10.59 17.93 -1.63
N VAL A 184 -11.09 18.62 -0.59
CA VAL A 184 -11.05 20.09 -0.51
C VAL A 184 -9.67 20.59 -0.08
N ARG A 185 -8.94 19.79 0.72
CA ARG A 185 -7.61 20.13 1.24
C ARG A 185 -6.56 19.06 0.90
N PRO A 186 -6.30 18.78 -0.38
CA PRO A 186 -5.43 17.66 -0.79
C PRO A 186 -3.99 17.80 -0.29
N ALA A 187 -3.47 19.04 -0.24
CA ALA A 187 -2.10 19.30 0.22
C ALA A 187 -1.86 18.86 1.68
N ALA A 188 -2.87 18.93 2.54
CA ALA A 188 -2.81 18.44 3.92
C ALA A 188 -2.57 16.92 3.99
N HIS A 189 -2.84 16.20 2.91
CA HIS A 189 -2.69 14.75 2.77
C HIS A 189 -1.56 14.36 1.79
N GLY A 190 -0.63 15.26 1.49
CA GLY A 190 0.50 15.01 0.61
C GLY A 190 0.13 14.78 -0.87
N LEU A 191 -1.04 15.24 -1.30
CA LEU A 191 -1.53 15.14 -2.68
C LEU A 191 -1.63 16.52 -3.33
N SER A 192 -1.40 16.59 -4.65
CA SER A 192 -1.71 17.78 -5.44
C SER A 192 -3.19 17.80 -5.85
N ALA A 193 -3.71 18.97 -6.16
CA ALA A 193 -5.08 19.12 -6.68
C ALA A 193 -5.29 18.32 -7.99
N GLU A 194 -4.28 18.24 -8.84
CA GLU A 194 -4.30 17.47 -10.09
C GLU A 194 -4.51 15.98 -9.81
N ILE A 195 -3.73 15.39 -8.88
CA ILE A 195 -3.88 13.99 -8.47
C ILE A 195 -5.28 13.75 -7.93
N VAL A 196 -5.78 14.62 -7.05
CA VAL A 196 -7.13 14.48 -6.48
C VAL A 196 -8.21 14.55 -7.57
N ASN A 197 -8.11 15.46 -8.52
CA ASN A 197 -9.04 15.54 -9.64
C ASN A 197 -9.06 14.26 -10.48
N ALA A 198 -7.91 13.62 -10.66
CA ALA A 198 -7.81 12.35 -11.40
C ALA A 198 -8.44 11.13 -10.67
N ILE A 199 -8.51 11.16 -9.32
CA ILE A 199 -8.92 10.00 -8.52
C ILE A 199 -10.20 10.21 -7.70
N LYS A 200 -10.71 11.43 -7.55
CA LYS A 200 -11.83 11.77 -6.66
C LYS A 200 -13.10 10.97 -6.92
N GLY A 201 -13.39 10.63 -8.19
CA GLY A 201 -14.55 9.81 -8.57
C GLY A 201 -14.43 8.33 -8.19
N ARG A 202 -13.27 7.90 -7.68
CA ARG A 202 -12.98 6.53 -7.25
C ARG A 202 -12.64 6.43 -5.76
N LEU A 203 -12.89 7.51 -5.01
CA LEU A 203 -12.58 7.58 -3.59
C LEU A 203 -13.43 6.59 -2.79
N ARG A 204 -12.80 5.76 -1.99
CA ARG A 204 -13.43 4.74 -1.15
C ARG A 204 -12.89 4.82 0.28
N PRO A 205 -13.69 4.42 1.27
CA PRO A 205 -13.21 4.30 2.64
C PRO A 205 -12.06 3.31 2.77
N VAL A 206 -11.16 3.61 3.69
CA VAL A 206 -9.96 2.82 4.01
C VAL A 206 -9.91 2.53 5.51
N THR A 207 -9.02 1.66 5.92
CA THR A 207 -8.77 1.40 7.36
C THR A 207 -7.29 1.12 7.59
N TYR A 208 -6.78 1.62 8.72
CA TYR A 208 -5.42 1.37 9.18
C TYR A 208 -5.43 0.92 10.64
N SER A 209 -4.82 -0.22 10.91
CA SER A 209 -4.66 -0.76 12.26
C SER A 209 -3.51 -1.77 12.26
N GLY A 210 -2.72 -1.83 13.33
CA GLY A 210 -1.66 -2.83 13.48
C GLY A 210 -0.66 -2.87 12.32
N GLY A 211 -0.36 -1.72 11.69
CA GLY A 211 0.54 -1.65 10.55
C GLY A 211 -0.06 -2.07 9.20
N ILE A 212 -1.36 -2.41 9.15
CA ILE A 212 -2.03 -2.87 7.93
C ILE A 212 -2.95 -1.77 7.40
N TYR A 213 -2.62 -1.25 6.21
CA TYR A 213 -3.41 -0.26 5.49
C TYR A 213 -4.18 -0.91 4.34
N MET A 214 -5.50 -0.99 4.49
CA MET A 214 -6.41 -1.60 3.51
C MET A 214 -7.05 -0.51 2.67
N THR A 215 -6.80 -0.51 1.35
CA THR A 215 -7.07 0.64 0.47
C THR A 215 -8.24 0.46 -0.49
N ALA A 216 -8.96 -0.67 -0.43
CA ALA A 216 -10.14 -0.95 -1.24
C ALA A 216 -9.89 -0.75 -2.76
N GLY A 217 -8.78 -1.28 -3.29
CA GLY A 217 -8.42 -1.22 -4.72
C GLY A 217 -7.94 0.15 -5.20
N GLN A 218 -7.72 1.11 -4.29
CA GLN A 218 -7.24 2.44 -4.67
C GLN A 218 -5.74 2.44 -4.99
N HIS A 219 -5.27 3.48 -5.65
CA HIS A 219 -3.91 3.62 -6.15
C HIS A 219 -2.88 3.61 -5.01
N LYS A 220 -2.18 2.49 -4.79
CA LYS A 220 -1.28 2.25 -3.65
C LYS A 220 -0.27 3.39 -3.42
N GLY A 221 0.32 3.96 -4.47
CA GLY A 221 1.27 5.06 -4.32
C GLY A 221 0.65 6.32 -3.71
N TYR A 222 -0.55 6.71 -4.14
CA TYR A 222 -1.25 7.85 -3.56
C TYR A 222 -1.77 7.54 -2.16
N MET A 223 -2.25 6.33 -1.92
CA MET A 223 -2.66 5.89 -0.58
C MET A 223 -1.48 5.91 0.40
N LEU A 224 -0.30 5.47 -0.02
CA LEU A 224 0.90 5.59 0.82
C LEU A 224 1.19 7.06 1.19
N ARG A 225 1.12 7.98 0.22
CA ARG A 225 1.31 9.41 0.52
C ARG A 225 0.30 9.94 1.54
N THR A 226 -0.98 9.54 1.44
CA THR A 226 -2.00 9.93 2.42
C THR A 226 -1.74 9.37 3.82
N LEU A 227 -1.26 8.13 3.91
CA LEU A 227 -0.87 7.52 5.18
C LEU A 227 0.31 8.27 5.80
N LEU A 228 1.36 8.53 5.02
CA LEU A 228 2.56 9.23 5.50
C LEU A 228 2.25 10.66 6.00
N ALA A 229 1.32 11.35 5.36
CA ALA A 229 0.87 12.67 5.80
C ALA A 229 0.14 12.65 7.17
N ARG A 230 -0.35 11.48 7.59
CA ARG A 230 -1.06 11.25 8.86
C ARG A 230 -0.19 10.65 9.96
N THR A 231 1.07 10.31 9.70
CA THR A 231 1.95 9.73 10.74
C THR A 231 2.14 10.68 11.90
N GLU A 232 2.11 10.14 13.14
CA GLU A 232 2.35 10.89 14.36
C GLU A 232 3.30 10.10 15.29
N PRO A 233 4.44 10.69 15.72
CA PRO A 233 4.93 12.00 15.25
C PRO A 233 5.17 12.01 13.73
N LYS A 234 5.08 13.18 13.13
CA LYS A 234 5.31 13.32 11.67
C LYS A 234 6.70 12.78 11.33
N ARG A 235 6.75 11.80 10.44
CA ARG A 235 7.99 11.18 9.98
C ARG A 235 8.35 11.65 8.58
N SER A 236 9.62 11.88 8.35
CA SER A 236 10.17 12.25 7.04
C SER A 236 11.14 11.16 6.61
N PHE A 237 10.64 10.17 5.89
CA PHE A 237 11.48 9.10 5.36
C PHE A 237 12.36 9.61 4.20
N LYS A 238 13.62 9.19 4.18
CA LYS A 238 14.57 9.45 3.09
C LYS A 238 14.60 8.33 2.07
N ALA A 239 14.22 7.12 2.48
CA ALA A 239 14.13 5.96 1.60
C ALA A 239 12.86 5.14 1.87
N ILE A 240 12.30 4.58 0.80
CA ILE A 240 11.17 3.64 0.84
C ILE A 240 11.53 2.41 0.01
N ILE A 241 11.29 1.24 0.58
CA ILE A 241 11.26 -0.03 -0.14
C ILE A 241 9.79 -0.40 -0.32
N PHE A 242 9.38 -0.74 -1.53
CA PHE A 242 8.03 -1.22 -1.84
C PHE A 242 8.08 -2.56 -2.54
N VAL A 243 7.38 -3.55 -2.01
CA VAL A 243 7.33 -4.93 -2.52
C VAL A 243 5.90 -5.29 -2.88
N ASP A 244 5.68 -5.78 -4.10
CA ASP A 244 4.35 -6.09 -4.62
C ASP A 244 4.48 -7.10 -5.79
N ASP A 245 3.60 -8.07 -5.89
CA ASP A 245 3.60 -9.07 -6.97
C ASP A 245 3.09 -8.52 -8.31
N HIS A 246 2.36 -7.40 -8.28
CA HIS A 246 1.87 -6.75 -9.48
C HIS A 246 2.82 -5.66 -10.00
N LYS A 247 3.41 -5.87 -11.18
CA LYS A 247 4.26 -4.87 -11.88
C LYS A 247 3.56 -3.52 -12.04
N LYS A 248 2.23 -3.51 -12.22
CA LYS A 248 1.41 -2.29 -12.30
C LYS A 248 1.52 -1.46 -11.00
N HIS A 249 1.50 -2.10 -9.84
CA HIS A 249 1.58 -1.41 -8.54
C HIS A 249 2.97 -0.83 -8.31
N THR A 250 4.04 -1.57 -8.62
CA THR A 250 5.41 -1.06 -8.50
C THR A 250 5.66 0.12 -9.44
N THR A 251 5.13 0.10 -10.66
CA THR A 251 5.20 1.23 -11.60
C THR A 251 4.44 2.44 -11.06
N ARG A 252 3.18 2.26 -10.64
CA ARG A 252 2.36 3.33 -10.05
C ARG A 252 2.98 3.92 -8.78
N MET A 253 3.68 3.10 -7.98
CA MET A 253 4.40 3.60 -6.81
C MET A 253 5.51 4.57 -7.23
N ARG A 254 6.32 4.22 -8.24
CA ARG A 254 7.35 5.11 -8.77
C ARG A 254 6.77 6.41 -9.35
N GLU A 255 5.66 6.32 -10.09
CA GLU A 255 4.95 7.49 -10.62
C GLU A 255 4.47 8.44 -9.51
N ALA A 256 3.86 7.89 -8.44
CA ALA A 256 3.37 8.68 -7.32
C ALA A 256 4.48 9.41 -6.55
N PHE A 257 5.71 8.92 -6.59
CA PHE A 257 6.87 9.50 -5.91
C PHE A 257 7.91 10.09 -6.88
N LYS A 258 7.61 10.24 -8.18
CA LYS A 258 8.59 10.66 -9.20
C LYS A 258 9.32 11.95 -8.85
N ASP A 259 8.60 12.94 -8.34
CA ASP A 259 9.12 14.27 -7.99
C ASP A 259 9.51 14.39 -6.51
N SER A 260 9.41 13.30 -5.75
CA SER A 260 9.78 13.27 -4.33
C SER A 260 11.30 13.11 -4.17
N PRO A 261 11.94 13.79 -3.18
CA PRO A 261 13.35 13.60 -2.86
C PRO A 261 13.65 12.23 -2.24
N ILE A 262 12.62 11.43 -1.91
CA ILE A 262 12.76 10.11 -1.31
C ILE A 262 13.40 9.14 -2.31
N GLN A 263 14.47 8.44 -1.91
CA GLN A 263 14.96 7.28 -2.67
C GLN A 263 13.91 6.17 -2.59
N LEU A 264 13.50 5.63 -3.73
CA LEU A 264 12.47 4.57 -3.80
C LEU A 264 13.04 3.34 -4.49
N ALA A 265 13.09 2.22 -3.78
CA ALA A 265 13.39 0.91 -4.33
C ALA A 265 12.08 0.09 -4.44
N THR A 266 11.69 -0.28 -5.64
CA THR A 266 10.49 -1.09 -5.87
C THR A 266 10.87 -2.49 -6.33
N PHE A 267 10.28 -3.51 -5.69
CA PHE A 267 10.45 -4.91 -6.02
C PHE A 267 9.17 -5.47 -6.61
N HIS A 268 9.21 -5.88 -7.88
CA HIS A 268 8.23 -6.77 -8.46
C HIS A 268 8.56 -8.19 -7.99
N TYR A 269 7.79 -8.67 -7.01
CA TYR A 269 8.01 -9.97 -6.39
C TYR A 269 7.28 -11.06 -7.20
N THR A 270 8.02 -12.01 -7.75
CA THR A 270 7.53 -12.94 -8.77
C THR A 270 7.44 -14.38 -8.29
N ARG A 271 7.46 -14.62 -6.97
CA ARG A 271 7.47 -15.98 -6.41
C ARG A 271 6.27 -16.79 -6.85
N GLU A 272 5.08 -16.19 -6.83
CA GLU A 272 3.82 -16.82 -7.22
C GLU A 272 3.50 -16.71 -8.73
N ALA A 273 4.36 -16.08 -9.54
CA ALA A 273 4.10 -15.87 -10.97
C ALA A 273 3.83 -17.19 -11.74
N GLY A 274 4.45 -18.28 -11.33
CA GLY A 274 4.20 -19.62 -11.89
C GLY A 274 2.78 -20.10 -11.59
N ASN A 275 2.30 -19.95 -10.37
CA ASN A 275 0.94 -20.33 -9.95
C ASN A 275 -0.11 -19.45 -10.65
N VAL A 276 0.15 -18.14 -10.75
CA VAL A 276 -0.72 -17.20 -11.48
C VAL A 276 -0.80 -17.58 -12.97
N SER A 277 0.32 -17.84 -13.63
CA SER A 277 0.35 -18.22 -15.05
C SER A 277 -0.29 -19.59 -15.33
N ASN A 278 -0.25 -20.49 -14.36
CA ASN A 278 -0.86 -21.81 -14.44
C ASN A 278 -2.36 -21.83 -14.18
N PHE A 279 -2.99 -20.68 -13.89
CA PHE A 279 -4.43 -20.58 -13.73
C PHE A 279 -5.12 -20.55 -15.12
N ASN A 280 -5.09 -21.70 -15.77
CA ASN A 280 -5.60 -21.94 -17.12
C ASN A 280 -7.05 -22.45 -17.11
N ASP A 281 -7.61 -22.73 -18.29
CA ASP A 281 -9.01 -23.15 -18.44
C ASP A 281 -9.40 -24.42 -17.70
N SER A 282 -8.46 -25.34 -17.50
CA SER A 282 -8.70 -26.53 -16.67
C SER A 282 -8.94 -26.17 -15.21
N LYS A 283 -8.09 -25.28 -14.65
CA LYS A 283 -8.24 -24.78 -13.28
C LYS A 283 -9.49 -23.92 -13.13
N LYS A 284 -9.82 -23.09 -14.13
CA LYS A 284 -11.06 -22.29 -14.14
C LYS A 284 -12.29 -23.18 -14.06
N ARG A 285 -12.39 -24.26 -14.86
CA ARG A 285 -13.49 -25.23 -14.76
C ARG A 285 -13.57 -25.86 -13.37
N HIS A 286 -12.43 -26.22 -12.81
CA HIS A 286 -12.38 -26.84 -11.49
C HIS A 286 -12.89 -25.90 -10.38
N VAL A 287 -12.47 -24.64 -10.38
CA VAL A 287 -12.95 -23.67 -9.37
C VAL A 287 -14.43 -23.31 -9.54
N VAL A 288 -14.97 -23.38 -10.77
CA VAL A 288 -16.42 -23.24 -10.99
C VAL A 288 -17.19 -24.41 -10.37
N GLU A 289 -16.70 -25.64 -10.53
CA GLU A 289 -17.29 -26.81 -9.90
C GLU A 289 -17.22 -26.72 -8.36
N ASP A 290 -16.09 -26.31 -7.82
CA ASP A 290 -15.89 -26.14 -6.38
C ASP A 290 -16.81 -25.05 -5.81
N TRP A 291 -16.95 -23.93 -6.53
CA TRP A 291 -17.90 -22.88 -6.14
C TRP A 291 -19.34 -23.39 -6.10
N ARG A 292 -19.80 -24.08 -7.16
CA ARG A 292 -21.17 -24.63 -7.23
C ARG A 292 -21.44 -25.63 -6.10
N ARG A 293 -20.45 -26.44 -5.72
CA ARG A 293 -20.59 -27.37 -4.58
C ARG A 293 -20.72 -26.60 -3.26
N LEU A 294 -19.89 -25.57 -3.05
CA LEU A 294 -19.95 -24.74 -1.86
C LEU A 294 -21.29 -24.00 -1.77
N GLU A 295 -21.73 -23.38 -2.85
CA GLU A 295 -23.01 -22.67 -2.95
C GLU A 295 -24.19 -23.59 -2.62
N SER A 296 -24.28 -24.76 -3.27
CA SER A 296 -25.29 -25.77 -2.99
C SER A 296 -25.29 -26.24 -1.54
N PHE A 297 -24.11 -26.41 -0.94
CA PHE A 297 -23.99 -26.76 0.47
C PHE A 297 -24.56 -25.64 1.36
N VAL A 298 -24.15 -24.39 1.14
CA VAL A 298 -24.61 -23.24 1.90
C VAL A 298 -26.12 -23.10 1.81
N GLU A 299 -26.70 -23.20 0.61
CA GLU A 299 -28.14 -23.16 0.39
C GLU A 299 -28.86 -24.27 1.16
N SER A 300 -28.35 -25.50 1.10
CA SER A 300 -28.99 -26.66 1.74
C SER A 300 -29.01 -26.58 3.28
N VAL A 301 -28.03 -25.87 3.88
CA VAL A 301 -27.83 -25.85 5.33
C VAL A 301 -28.27 -24.54 5.98
N LEU A 302 -27.98 -23.40 5.34
CA LEU A 302 -28.12 -22.07 5.93
C LEU A 302 -29.32 -21.27 5.38
N VAL A 303 -29.83 -21.60 4.19
CA VAL A 303 -30.93 -20.89 3.55
C VAL A 303 -32.17 -21.81 3.54
N LYS A 304 -32.67 -22.17 4.72
CA LYS A 304 -33.90 -22.97 4.90
C LYS A 304 -35.11 -22.09 5.15
#